data_90f9b0bba87a927ee076cf045660b05d
#
_entry.id   90f9b0bba87a927ee076cf045660b05d
#
_cell.length_a   1.000
_cell.length_b   1.000
_cell.length_c   1.000
_cell.angle_alpha   90.00
_cell.angle_beta   90.00
_cell.angle_gamma   90.00
#
_symmetry.space_group_name_H-M   'P 1'
#
loop_
_entity.id
_entity.type
_entity.pdbx_description
1 polymer ?
#
loop_
_entity_poly.entity_id
_entity_poly.type
_entity_poly.pdbx_seq_one_letter_code
_entity_poly.pdbx_strand_id
1 'polypeptide(L)'
;MGEPRVETLDSAPGLAPIFVRAALSRTRRLDDAIPPRVLRLEGQRIDRDHLTAYQRLCGFTADDRLPHTYPHVLGFGLQATLLGDPAFPLPMVGLVHAENEITVHRALTADDLLEITVHADNLAPHAKG
;
A
#
# COMPACT_ATOMS: atom_id res chain seq x y z
N MET A 1 -4.46 -23.72 8.64
CA MET A 1 -4.04 -22.41 8.08
C MET A 1 -3.95 -22.57 6.57
N GLY A 2 -4.74 -21.83 5.82
CA GLY A 2 -4.65 -21.84 4.36
C GLY A 2 -3.40 -21.09 3.90
N GLU A 3 -2.78 -21.53 2.81
CA GLU A 3 -1.71 -20.77 2.16
C GLU A 3 -2.21 -19.38 1.76
N PRO A 4 -1.37 -18.33 1.84
CA PRO A 4 -1.76 -17.00 1.43
C PRO A 4 -2.10 -16.98 -0.06
N ARG A 5 -3.27 -16.45 -0.38
CA ARG A 5 -3.68 -16.25 -1.78
C ARG A 5 -2.96 -15.05 -2.36
N VAL A 6 -2.04 -15.31 -3.28
CA VAL A 6 -1.35 -14.26 -4.03
C VAL A 6 -2.22 -13.87 -5.23
N GLU A 7 -2.51 -12.58 -5.34
CA GLU A 7 -3.23 -11.98 -6.46
C GLU A 7 -2.31 -10.96 -7.14
N THR A 8 -2.00 -11.22 -8.40
CA THR A 8 -1.17 -10.33 -9.22
C THR A 8 -2.06 -9.36 -10.00
N LEU A 9 -1.73 -8.09 -9.93
CA LEU A 9 -2.42 -7.00 -10.61
C LEU A 9 -1.57 -6.50 -11.79
N ASP A 10 -2.22 -6.14 -12.87
CA ASP A 10 -1.56 -5.59 -14.07
C ASP A 10 -1.25 -4.09 -13.95
N SER A 11 -1.95 -3.40 -13.06
CA SER A 11 -1.78 -1.97 -12.81
C SER A 11 -2.16 -1.60 -11.38
N ALA A 12 -1.59 -0.50 -10.90
CA ALA A 12 -1.93 0.04 -9.58
C ALA A 12 -3.41 0.48 -9.55
N PRO A 13 -4.20 0.04 -8.55
CA PRO A 13 -5.59 0.43 -8.41
C PRO A 13 -5.75 1.93 -8.17
N GLY A 14 -6.78 2.53 -8.78
CA GLY A 14 -7.18 3.91 -8.48
C GLY A 14 -7.75 4.03 -7.06
N LEU A 15 -7.46 5.13 -6.39
CA LEU A 15 -7.86 5.33 -4.99
C LEU A 15 -9.33 5.75 -4.85
N ALA A 16 -9.85 6.58 -5.75
CA ALA A 16 -11.19 7.15 -5.62
C ALA A 16 -12.31 6.10 -5.45
N PRO A 17 -12.44 5.06 -6.28
CA PRO A 17 -13.47 4.05 -6.11
C PRO A 17 -13.30 3.24 -4.82
N ILE A 18 -12.05 3.03 -4.35
CA ILE A 18 -11.77 2.32 -3.11
C ILE A 18 -12.29 3.11 -1.90
N PHE A 19 -11.99 4.41 -1.85
CA PHE A 19 -12.44 5.27 -0.75
C PHE A 19 -13.96 5.44 -0.74
N VAL A 20 -14.60 5.61 -1.90
CA VAL A 20 -16.06 5.70 -2.00
C VAL A 20 -16.72 4.43 -1.46
N ARG A 21 -16.23 3.26 -1.89
CA ARG A 21 -16.76 1.98 -1.40
C ARG A 21 -16.54 1.79 0.09
N ALA A 22 -15.37 2.16 0.61
CA ALA A 22 -15.05 2.08 2.03
C ALA A 22 -15.91 3.02 2.87
N ALA A 23 -16.20 4.22 2.39
CA ALA A 23 -17.09 5.18 3.08
C ALA A 23 -18.54 4.71 3.13
N LEU A 24 -19.01 3.98 2.10
CA LEU A 24 -20.36 3.42 2.03
C LEU A 24 -20.50 2.12 2.84
N SER A 25 -19.41 1.45 3.15
CA SER A 25 -19.37 0.16 3.87
C SER A 25 -19.42 0.38 5.38
N ARG A 26 -20.61 0.57 5.94
CA ARG A 26 -20.79 0.89 7.37
C ARG A 26 -20.80 -0.31 8.31
N THR A 27 -20.95 -1.52 7.81
CA THR A 27 -21.05 -2.73 8.63
C THR A 27 -19.89 -3.66 8.30
N ARG A 28 -18.86 -3.64 9.13
CA ARG A 28 -17.86 -4.70 9.15
C ARG A 28 -18.09 -5.61 10.33
N ARG A 29 -18.10 -6.90 10.05
CA ARG A 29 -17.91 -7.90 11.09
C ARG A 29 -16.46 -7.73 11.56
N LEU A 30 -16.30 -7.55 12.84
CA LEU A 30 -15.02 -7.70 13.50
C LEU A 30 -14.71 -9.20 13.56
N ASP A 31 -14.32 -9.79 12.44
CA ASP A 31 -13.67 -11.08 12.47
C ASP A 31 -12.25 -10.83 12.96
N ASP A 32 -11.83 -11.59 13.97
CA ASP A 32 -10.54 -11.44 14.63
C ASP A 32 -9.35 -11.88 13.77
N ALA A 33 -9.55 -12.11 12.49
CA ALA A 33 -8.54 -12.62 11.58
C ALA A 33 -8.37 -11.75 10.32
N ILE A 34 -7.13 -11.47 9.98
CA ILE A 34 -6.79 -10.86 8.69
C ILE A 34 -6.89 -11.95 7.61
N PRO A 35 -7.57 -11.68 6.48
CA PRO A 35 -7.59 -12.61 5.36
C PRO A 35 -6.17 -12.88 4.86
N PRO A 36 -5.80 -14.14 4.56
CA PRO A 36 -4.50 -14.49 4.01
C PRO A 36 -4.38 -14.08 2.54
N ARG A 37 -4.38 -12.78 2.29
CA ARG A 37 -4.35 -12.19 0.95
C ARG A 37 -3.08 -11.40 0.76
N VAL A 38 -2.39 -11.67 -0.34
CA VAL A 38 -1.19 -10.95 -0.76
C VAL A 38 -1.47 -10.32 -2.12
N LEU A 39 -1.31 -9.02 -2.23
CA LEU A 39 -1.42 -8.30 -3.49
C LEU A 39 -0.03 -8.05 -4.06
N ARG A 40 0.15 -8.32 -5.36
CA ARG A 40 1.40 -8.13 -6.08
C ARG A 40 1.15 -7.31 -7.34
N LEU A 41 2.01 -6.33 -7.57
CA LEU A 41 2.08 -5.56 -8.80
C LEU A 41 3.45 -5.79 -9.42
N GLU A 42 3.48 -6.38 -10.60
CA GLU A 42 4.72 -6.67 -11.32
C GLU A 42 4.96 -5.65 -12.42
N GLY A 43 6.22 -5.41 -12.74
CA GLY A 43 6.61 -4.58 -13.86
C GLY A 43 6.25 -3.11 -13.72
N GLN A 44 6.20 -2.59 -12.49
CA GLN A 44 5.92 -1.19 -12.25
C GLN A 44 7.09 -0.33 -12.74
N ARG A 45 6.84 0.44 -13.79
CA ARG A 45 7.76 1.48 -14.29
C ARG A 45 7.60 2.76 -13.50
N ILE A 46 8.68 3.52 -13.45
CA ILE A 46 8.69 4.84 -12.82
C ILE A 46 8.25 5.90 -13.83
N ASP A 47 7.19 6.60 -13.52
CA ASP A 47 6.82 7.84 -14.21
C ASP A 47 7.72 8.97 -13.70
N ARG A 48 8.60 9.47 -14.58
CA ARG A 48 9.60 10.48 -14.23
C ARG A 48 8.99 11.84 -13.87
N ASP A 49 7.87 12.20 -14.47
CA ASP A 49 7.18 13.45 -14.16
C ASP A 49 6.55 13.37 -12.76
N HIS A 50 5.93 12.23 -12.45
CA HIS A 50 5.41 11.96 -11.12
C HIS A 50 6.51 11.92 -10.05
N LEU A 51 7.63 11.26 -10.34
CA LEU A 51 8.79 11.24 -9.45
C LEU A 51 9.31 12.65 -9.17
N THR A 52 9.50 13.46 -10.21
CA THR A 52 10.00 14.83 -10.09
C THR A 52 9.04 15.70 -9.26
N ALA A 53 7.74 15.57 -9.50
CA ALA A 53 6.72 16.29 -8.71
C ALA A 53 6.77 15.90 -7.24
N TYR A 54 6.90 14.61 -6.95
CA TYR A 54 7.04 14.10 -5.58
C TYR A 54 8.31 14.61 -4.89
N GLN A 55 9.45 14.54 -5.57
CA GLN A 55 10.74 15.03 -5.06
C GLN A 55 10.65 16.50 -4.69
N ARG A 56 10.08 17.33 -5.56
CA ARG A 56 9.90 18.76 -5.33
C ARG A 56 8.98 19.05 -4.16
N LEU A 57 7.85 18.35 -4.10
CA LEU A 57 6.86 18.53 -3.03
C LEU A 57 7.43 18.17 -1.65
N CYS A 58 8.20 17.09 -1.58
CA CYS A 58 8.74 16.56 -0.33
C CYS A 58 10.14 17.08 0.03
N GLY A 59 10.73 17.97 -0.79
CA GLY A 59 12.03 18.56 -0.52
C GLY A 59 13.22 17.64 -0.79
N PHE A 60 13.06 16.61 -1.62
CA PHE A 60 14.15 15.79 -2.10
C PHE A 60 14.85 16.42 -3.29
N THR A 61 16.10 16.01 -3.53
CA THR A 61 16.82 16.39 -4.76
C THR A 61 16.11 15.80 -5.98
N ALA A 62 15.87 16.64 -6.99
CA ALA A 62 15.28 16.19 -8.26
C ALA A 62 16.37 15.55 -9.13
N ASP A 63 16.50 14.24 -9.04
CA ASP A 63 17.41 13.40 -9.80
C ASP A 63 16.78 12.04 -10.13
N ASP A 64 17.53 11.13 -10.71
CA ASP A 64 17.03 9.80 -11.07
C ASP A 64 16.91 8.84 -9.88
N ARG A 65 17.41 9.20 -8.71
CA ARG A 65 17.32 8.36 -7.52
C ARG A 65 15.92 8.43 -6.92
N LEU A 66 15.36 7.28 -6.61
CA LEU A 66 14.09 7.24 -5.89
C LEU A 66 14.30 7.61 -4.41
N PRO A 67 13.56 8.58 -3.87
CA PRO A 67 13.49 8.78 -2.43
C PRO A 67 13.07 7.49 -1.72
N HIS A 68 13.59 7.24 -0.53
CA HIS A 68 13.31 6.01 0.22
C HIS A 68 11.81 5.78 0.51
N THR A 69 11.02 6.84 0.54
CA THR A 69 9.56 6.79 0.73
C THR A 69 8.77 6.58 -0.56
N TYR A 70 9.38 6.78 -1.73
CA TYR A 70 8.66 6.76 -3.00
C TYR A 70 8.07 5.40 -3.38
N PRO A 71 8.75 4.25 -3.16
CA PRO A 71 8.15 2.94 -3.39
C PRO A 71 6.88 2.70 -2.55
N HIS A 72 6.84 3.22 -1.33
CA HIS A 72 5.64 3.18 -0.49
C HIS A 72 4.46 3.95 -1.12
N VAL A 73 4.73 5.11 -1.71
CA VAL A 73 3.71 5.88 -2.45
C VAL A 73 3.16 5.10 -3.62
N LEU A 74 4.03 4.43 -4.39
CA LEU A 74 3.62 3.58 -5.51
C LEU A 74 2.76 2.38 -5.06
N GLY A 75 3.05 1.83 -3.89
CA GLY A 75 2.32 0.71 -3.30
C GLY A 75 1.01 1.10 -2.60
N PHE A 76 0.71 2.38 -2.47
CA PHE A 76 -0.43 2.84 -1.67
C PHE A 76 -1.79 2.35 -2.21
N GLY A 77 -1.95 2.28 -3.53
CA GLY A 77 -3.15 1.72 -4.14
C GLY A 77 -3.41 0.25 -3.78
N LEU A 78 -2.34 -0.54 -3.68
CA LEU A 78 -2.43 -1.93 -3.22
C LEU A 78 -2.79 -2.01 -1.74
N GLN A 79 -2.18 -1.18 -0.91
CA GLN A 79 -2.51 -1.09 0.52
C GLN A 79 -3.97 -0.71 0.72
N ALA A 80 -4.46 0.32 0.02
CA ALA A 80 -5.84 0.76 0.09
C ALA A 80 -6.81 -0.34 -0.38
N THR A 81 -6.45 -1.11 -1.40
CA THR A 81 -7.25 -2.26 -1.87
C THR A 81 -7.35 -3.34 -0.80
N LEU A 82 -6.25 -3.65 -0.13
CA LEU A 82 -6.22 -4.63 0.95
C LEU A 82 -7.04 -4.18 2.16
N LEU A 83 -6.83 -2.95 2.63
CA LEU A 83 -7.55 -2.37 3.76
C LEU A 83 -9.03 -2.11 3.46
N GLY A 84 -9.36 -1.85 2.19
CA GLY A 84 -10.71 -1.65 1.70
C GLY A 84 -11.49 -2.94 1.43
N ASP A 85 -10.86 -4.10 1.54
CA ASP A 85 -11.52 -5.40 1.38
C ASP A 85 -12.63 -5.57 2.42
N PRO A 86 -13.86 -5.97 2.02
CA PRO A 86 -14.94 -6.26 2.97
C PRO A 86 -14.60 -7.32 4.03
N ALA A 87 -13.66 -8.23 3.71
CA ALA A 87 -13.17 -9.24 4.63
C ALA A 87 -12.07 -8.74 5.58
N PHE A 88 -11.57 -7.52 5.39
CA PHE A 88 -10.58 -6.95 6.30
C PHE A 88 -11.24 -6.58 7.64
N PRO A 89 -10.67 -6.96 8.80
CA PRO A 89 -11.37 -6.88 10.09
C PRO A 89 -11.55 -5.45 10.61
N LEU A 90 -10.80 -4.48 10.10
CA LEU A 90 -10.86 -3.09 10.54
C LEU A 90 -11.41 -2.18 9.43
N PRO A 91 -12.16 -1.12 9.79
CA PRO A 91 -12.64 -0.16 8.81
C PRO A 91 -11.47 0.67 8.28
N MET A 92 -11.31 0.77 6.96
CA MET A 92 -10.25 1.58 6.36
C MET A 92 -10.38 3.06 6.75
N VAL A 93 -11.60 3.58 6.78
CA VAL A 93 -11.86 4.95 7.22
C VAL A 93 -11.80 5.01 8.75
N GLY A 94 -10.88 5.80 9.25
CA GLY A 94 -10.64 5.93 10.69
C GLY A 94 -9.39 5.17 11.19
N LEU A 95 -8.74 4.39 10.32
CA LEU A 95 -7.43 3.83 10.67
C LEU A 95 -6.39 4.93 10.82
N VAL A 96 -5.57 4.81 11.85
CA VAL A 96 -4.45 5.72 12.12
C VAL A 96 -3.16 4.98 11.79
N HIS A 97 -2.36 5.57 10.92
CA HIS A 97 -1.00 5.11 10.65
C HIS A 97 -0.09 5.51 11.81
N ALA A 98 0.15 4.58 12.74
CA ALA A 98 0.86 4.88 13.98
C ALA A 98 2.38 4.85 13.82
N GLU A 99 2.91 4.01 12.93
CA GLU A 99 4.35 3.81 12.76
C GLU A 99 4.67 3.39 11.32
N ASN A 100 5.85 3.79 10.85
CA ASN A 100 6.38 3.38 9.55
C ASN A 100 7.88 3.09 9.67
N GLU A 101 8.30 1.93 9.20
CA GLU A 101 9.69 1.54 9.11
C GLU A 101 10.04 1.20 7.65
N ILE A 102 11.08 1.83 7.12
CA ILE A 102 11.53 1.62 5.75
C ILE A 102 12.99 1.20 5.76
N THR A 103 13.26 -0.02 5.27
CA THR A 103 14.61 -0.53 5.08
C THR A 103 14.97 -0.53 3.61
N VAL A 104 16.07 0.12 3.26
CA VAL A 104 16.58 0.21 1.89
C VAL A 104 17.82 -0.66 1.75
N HIS A 105 17.72 -1.75 0.99
CA HIS A 105 18.83 -2.67 0.77
C HIS A 105 19.78 -2.24 -0.35
N ARG A 106 19.29 -1.48 -1.32
CA ARG A 106 20.07 -0.83 -2.38
C ARG A 106 19.39 0.44 -2.87
N ALA A 107 20.16 1.34 -3.46
CA ALA A 107 19.57 2.49 -4.14
C ALA A 107 18.71 2.03 -5.33
N LEU A 108 17.54 2.63 -5.47
CA LEU A 108 16.65 2.47 -6.62
C LEU A 108 16.71 3.73 -7.48
N THR A 109 16.55 3.57 -8.77
CA THR A 109 16.54 4.65 -9.74
C THR A 109 15.31 4.63 -10.63
N ALA A 110 15.08 5.70 -11.36
CA ALA A 110 13.97 5.81 -12.31
C ALA A 110 14.02 4.80 -13.47
N ASP A 111 15.15 4.13 -13.68
CA ASP A 111 15.30 3.06 -14.68
C ASP A 111 14.96 1.67 -14.15
N ASP A 112 14.79 1.52 -12.83
CA ASP A 112 14.42 0.25 -12.23
C ASP A 112 12.98 -0.13 -12.59
N LEU A 113 12.77 -1.42 -12.78
CA LEU A 113 11.46 -2.04 -12.90
C LEU A 113 11.12 -2.68 -11.55
N LEU A 114 10.04 -2.23 -10.93
CA LEU A 114 9.71 -2.67 -9.58
C LEU A 114 8.66 -3.78 -9.56
N GLU A 115 8.83 -4.69 -8.63
CA GLU A 115 7.78 -5.55 -8.14
C GLU A 115 7.37 -5.07 -6.74
N ILE A 116 6.08 -4.84 -6.53
CA ILE A 116 5.54 -4.36 -5.26
C ILE A 116 4.61 -5.43 -4.70
N THR A 117 4.88 -5.87 -3.49
CA THR A 117 4.03 -6.84 -2.78
C THR A 117 3.53 -6.23 -1.49
N VAL A 118 2.24 -6.39 -1.23
CA VAL A 118 1.56 -5.87 -0.03
C VAL A 118 0.76 -6.98 0.64
N HIS A 119 0.91 -7.10 1.94
CA HIS A 119 0.13 -7.98 2.79
C HIS A 119 -0.07 -7.34 4.18
N ALA A 120 -0.99 -7.88 4.95
CA ALA A 120 -1.22 -7.48 6.34
C ALA A 120 -1.13 -8.71 7.24
N ASP A 121 -0.57 -8.55 8.42
CA ASP A 121 -0.41 -9.61 9.42
C ASP A 121 -0.43 -9.02 10.84
N ASN A 122 -0.24 -9.90 11.83
CA ASN A 122 -0.05 -9.52 13.23
C ASN A 122 -1.15 -8.60 13.81
N LEU A 123 -2.41 -8.89 13.50
CA LEU A 123 -3.52 -8.21 14.16
C LEU A 123 -3.44 -8.45 15.67
N ALA A 124 -3.27 -7.39 16.44
CA ALA A 124 -3.13 -7.46 17.89
C ALA A 124 -3.92 -6.34 18.57
N PRO A 125 -4.41 -6.57 19.80
CA PRO A 125 -5.03 -5.51 20.60
C PRO A 125 -4.07 -4.35 20.82
N HIS A 126 -4.57 -3.15 20.76
CA HIS A 126 -3.82 -1.93 21.05
C HIS A 126 -4.42 -1.18 22.23
N ALA A 127 -3.59 -0.55 23.07
CA ALA A 127 -4.02 0.11 24.30
C ALA A 127 -5.00 1.28 24.10
N LYS A 128 -5.10 1.80 22.88
CA LYS A 128 -5.98 2.93 22.53
C LYS A 128 -7.13 2.55 21.56
N GLY A 129 -7.40 1.27 21.38
CA GLY A 129 -8.49 0.78 20.52
C GLY A 129 -8.07 -0.24 19.51
#